data_1843cd3de45488915af8ead909ac1579
#
_entry.id   1843cd3de45488915af8ead909ac1579
#
_cell.length_a   1.000
_cell.length_b   1.000
_cell.length_c   1.000
_cell.angle_alpha   90.00
_cell.angle_beta   90.00
_cell.angle_gamma   90.00
#
_symmetry.space_group_name_H-M   'P 1'
#
loop_
_entity.id
_entity.type
_entity.pdbx_description
1 polymer ?
#
loop_
_entity_poly.entity_id
_entity_poly.type
_entity_poly.pdbx_seq_one_letter_code
_entity_poly.pdbx_strand_id
1 'polypeptide(L)'
;AAAKKCAEDTKGQTCYICMEAVHRRTGEGLVRGCACGDRDGVASGTTGIAHVSCLAEQAKILVDEAYDNRDLERLSAMWNRWASCSLCEREYHGIVKCALGWACWKTYLGRPETDNLRHSAMTILGVGLNAVNRHEEQLEILEAQVAAEELMEKEEEDILVTQSNLALCYEGLGRREEAIRLHHQVYADSVRLGLASSTTLEYALSLCATVVYAGRYTEAKSLLCKLLPEARRDLGVEDDTYIRLRATYGQALLECDEASRDDVV
;
A
#
# COMPACT_ATOMS: atom_id res chain seq x y z
N ALA A 1 -18.30 1.25 -10.33
CA ALA A 1 -17.22 2.02 -10.98
C ALA A 1 -16.13 1.09 -11.53
N ALA A 2 -15.55 0.18 -10.71
CA ALA A 2 -14.45 -0.71 -11.12
C ALA A 2 -14.81 -1.57 -12.35
N ALA A 3 -15.90 -2.33 -12.31
CA ALA A 3 -16.35 -3.16 -13.42
C ALA A 3 -16.54 -2.38 -14.74
N LYS A 4 -16.97 -1.11 -14.66
CA LYS A 4 -17.10 -0.23 -15.83
C LYS A 4 -15.76 0.08 -16.49
N LYS A 5 -14.70 0.28 -15.66
CA LYS A 5 -13.34 0.53 -16.16
C LYS A 5 -12.65 -0.72 -16.71
N CYS A 6 -13.06 -1.92 -16.26
CA CYS A 6 -12.50 -3.20 -16.72
C CYS A 6 -13.35 -3.84 -17.83
N ALA A 7 -14.39 -3.20 -18.35
CA ALA A 7 -15.37 -3.84 -19.23
C ALA A 7 -14.75 -4.40 -20.53
N GLU A 8 -13.82 -3.67 -21.15
CA GLU A 8 -13.15 -4.15 -22.37
C GLU A 8 -12.20 -5.32 -22.08
N ASP A 9 -11.44 -5.23 -20.98
CA ASP A 9 -10.46 -6.26 -20.59
C ASP A 9 -11.11 -7.58 -20.14
N THR A 10 -12.40 -7.53 -19.78
CA THR A 10 -13.16 -8.68 -19.26
C THR A 10 -14.23 -9.19 -20.22
N LYS A 11 -14.30 -8.64 -21.43
CA LYS A 11 -15.32 -8.98 -22.43
C LYS A 11 -15.27 -10.45 -22.79
N GLY A 12 -16.42 -11.13 -22.74
CA GLY A 12 -16.55 -12.55 -23.07
C GLY A 12 -15.97 -13.51 -22.02
N GLN A 13 -15.53 -13.00 -20.87
CA GLN A 13 -15.01 -13.78 -19.77
C GLN A 13 -16.06 -14.10 -18.72
N THR A 14 -15.71 -15.00 -17.79
CA THR A 14 -16.51 -15.34 -16.61
C THR A 14 -15.67 -15.21 -15.35
N CYS A 15 -16.34 -14.99 -14.23
CA CYS A 15 -15.71 -14.98 -12.91
C CYS A 15 -15.12 -16.35 -12.58
N TYR A 16 -13.86 -16.44 -12.19
CA TYR A 16 -13.24 -17.72 -11.83
C TYR A 16 -13.77 -18.33 -10.52
N ILE A 17 -14.54 -17.56 -9.74
CA ILE A 17 -15.13 -18.00 -8.47
C ILE A 17 -16.56 -18.54 -8.69
N CYS A 18 -17.45 -17.75 -9.30
CA CYS A 18 -18.87 -18.14 -9.47
C CYS A 18 -19.25 -18.60 -10.89
N MET A 19 -18.30 -18.57 -11.85
CA MET A 19 -18.45 -18.98 -13.25
C MET A 19 -19.49 -18.16 -14.07
N GLU A 20 -19.91 -17.00 -13.58
CA GLU A 20 -20.90 -16.14 -14.24
C GLU A 20 -20.21 -14.89 -14.82
N ALA A 21 -20.74 -14.35 -15.91
CA ALA A 21 -20.28 -13.10 -16.50
C ALA A 21 -20.82 -11.86 -15.75
N VAL A 22 -22.00 -12.00 -15.13
CA VAL A 22 -22.64 -10.99 -14.29
C VAL A 22 -23.04 -11.62 -12.98
N HIS A 23 -22.67 -11.01 -11.87
CA HIS A 23 -22.93 -11.55 -10.54
C HIS A 23 -24.45 -11.61 -10.25
N ARG A 24 -24.98 -12.80 -9.97
CA ARG A 24 -26.43 -13.05 -9.87
C ARG A 24 -27.15 -12.20 -8.83
N ARG A 25 -26.51 -11.94 -7.69
CA ARG A 25 -27.11 -11.21 -6.57
C ARG A 25 -26.98 -9.69 -6.69
N THR A 26 -25.80 -9.20 -7.14
CA THR A 26 -25.49 -7.77 -7.17
C THR A 26 -25.64 -7.12 -8.54
N GLY A 27 -25.73 -7.93 -9.61
CA GLY A 27 -25.77 -7.43 -10.98
C GLY A 27 -24.47 -6.77 -11.45
N GLU A 28 -23.38 -6.91 -10.69
CA GLU A 28 -22.10 -6.32 -11.05
C GLU A 28 -21.39 -7.10 -12.15
N GLY A 29 -20.63 -6.39 -12.98
CA GLY A 29 -19.75 -6.98 -13.98
C GLY A 29 -18.38 -7.35 -13.39
N LEU A 30 -17.54 -7.91 -14.26
CA LEU A 30 -16.22 -8.43 -13.94
C LEU A 30 -15.18 -7.32 -13.77
N VAL A 31 -14.14 -7.61 -13.00
CA VAL A 31 -12.93 -6.79 -12.85
C VAL A 31 -11.67 -7.63 -13.10
N ARG A 32 -10.60 -6.95 -13.50
CA ARG A 32 -9.25 -7.49 -13.60
C ARG A 32 -8.32 -6.49 -12.92
N GLY A 33 -7.70 -6.88 -11.81
CA GLY A 33 -6.86 -5.99 -11.01
C GLY A 33 -5.50 -6.58 -10.65
N CYS A 34 -5.10 -7.67 -11.31
CA CYS A 34 -3.82 -8.35 -11.07
C CYS A 34 -3.14 -8.72 -12.40
N ALA A 35 -1.88 -9.15 -12.34
CA ALA A 35 -1.08 -9.54 -13.50
C ALA A 35 -1.35 -10.97 -14.02
N CYS A 36 -2.45 -11.63 -13.61
CA CYS A 36 -2.83 -12.93 -14.15
C CYS A 36 -3.10 -12.82 -15.66
N GLY A 37 -2.48 -13.71 -16.45
CA GLY A 37 -2.68 -13.75 -17.90
C GLY A 37 -1.74 -12.89 -18.73
N ASP A 38 -0.86 -12.09 -18.11
CA ASP A 38 0.17 -11.31 -18.82
C ASP A 38 1.46 -12.14 -19.08
N ARG A 39 1.43 -13.44 -18.78
CA ARG A 39 2.54 -14.36 -19.05
C ARG A 39 2.38 -14.99 -20.42
N ASP A 40 3.24 -14.60 -21.35
CA ASP A 40 3.61 -15.30 -22.59
C ASP A 40 2.51 -16.05 -23.34
N GLY A 41 1.55 -15.34 -23.95
CA GLY A 41 0.71 -15.88 -25.02
C GLY A 41 -0.14 -17.13 -24.69
N VAL A 42 -0.10 -17.63 -23.47
CA VAL A 42 -0.89 -18.78 -23.03
C VAL A 42 -2.26 -18.28 -22.61
N ALA A 43 -3.25 -18.51 -23.45
CA ALA A 43 -4.65 -18.47 -23.08
C ALA A 43 -4.93 -19.60 -22.07
N SER A 44 -4.34 -19.54 -20.87
CA SER A 44 -4.71 -20.44 -19.79
C SER A 44 -5.98 -19.91 -19.17
N GLY A 45 -7.01 -20.72 -19.06
CA GLY A 45 -8.35 -20.40 -18.62
C GLY A 45 -8.49 -19.98 -17.14
N THR A 46 -7.40 -19.53 -16.51
CA THR A 46 -7.35 -19.00 -15.15
C THR A 46 -6.80 -17.58 -15.21
N THR A 47 -7.59 -16.67 -15.75
CA THR A 47 -7.33 -15.25 -15.64
C THR A 47 -7.88 -14.80 -14.28
N GLY A 48 -7.18 -13.97 -13.50
CA GLY A 48 -7.67 -13.42 -12.24
C GLY A 48 -8.85 -12.44 -12.39
N ILE A 49 -9.79 -12.82 -13.27
CA ILE A 49 -11.01 -12.08 -13.59
C ILE A 49 -12.13 -12.55 -12.65
N ALA A 50 -12.71 -11.64 -11.89
CA ALA A 50 -13.75 -11.96 -10.93
C ALA A 50 -14.69 -10.77 -10.71
N HIS A 51 -15.76 -10.99 -9.97
CA HIS A 51 -16.56 -9.90 -9.38
C HIS A 51 -15.89 -9.40 -8.10
N VAL A 52 -15.96 -8.12 -7.80
CA VAL A 52 -15.50 -7.57 -6.51
C VAL A 52 -16.22 -8.25 -5.35
N SER A 53 -17.52 -8.49 -5.46
CA SER A 53 -18.30 -9.22 -4.44
C SER A 53 -17.79 -10.64 -4.22
N CYS A 54 -17.38 -11.36 -5.27
CA CYS A 54 -16.86 -12.72 -5.14
C CYS A 54 -15.49 -12.72 -4.44
N LEU A 55 -14.60 -11.78 -4.80
CA LEU A 55 -13.29 -11.62 -4.15
C LEU A 55 -13.46 -11.23 -2.68
N ALA A 56 -14.36 -10.32 -2.39
CA ALA A 56 -14.64 -9.88 -1.03
C ALA A 56 -15.24 -11.01 -0.16
N GLU A 57 -16.16 -11.79 -0.70
CA GLU A 57 -16.75 -12.93 0.01
C GLU A 57 -15.71 -14.02 0.26
N GLN A 58 -14.84 -14.32 -0.72
CA GLN A 58 -13.73 -15.27 -0.55
C GLN A 58 -12.78 -14.81 0.56
N ALA A 59 -12.34 -13.53 0.52
CA ALA A 59 -11.47 -12.99 1.53
C ALA A 59 -12.10 -13.03 2.93
N LYS A 60 -13.38 -12.63 3.02
CA LYS A 60 -14.15 -12.68 4.28
C LYS A 60 -14.20 -14.08 4.87
N ILE A 61 -14.60 -15.09 4.10
CA ILE A 61 -14.71 -16.48 4.56
C ILE A 61 -13.36 -16.96 5.12
N LEU A 62 -12.27 -16.74 4.40
CA LEU A 62 -10.94 -17.20 4.80
C LEU A 62 -10.45 -16.50 6.07
N VAL A 63 -10.73 -15.21 6.22
CA VAL A 63 -10.38 -14.43 7.42
C VAL A 63 -11.23 -14.87 8.60
N ASP A 64 -12.55 -15.03 8.43
CA ASP A 64 -13.45 -15.45 9.50
C ASP A 64 -13.08 -16.86 10.00
N GLU A 65 -12.79 -17.80 9.11
CA GLU A 65 -12.32 -19.14 9.49
C GLU A 65 -11.02 -19.12 10.32
N ALA A 66 -10.06 -18.30 9.92
CA ALA A 66 -8.80 -18.18 10.66
C ALA A 66 -9.01 -17.49 12.02
N TYR A 67 -9.86 -16.48 12.07
CA TYR A 67 -10.20 -15.74 13.29
C TYR A 67 -10.92 -16.64 14.31
N ASP A 68 -11.92 -17.41 13.87
CA ASP A 68 -12.70 -18.30 14.73
C ASP A 68 -11.85 -19.44 15.29
N ASN A 69 -10.87 -19.92 14.51
CA ASN A 69 -9.90 -20.92 14.95
C ASN A 69 -8.75 -20.36 15.82
N ARG A 70 -8.69 -19.05 16.03
CA ARG A 70 -7.60 -18.34 16.75
C ARG A 70 -6.20 -18.62 16.18
N ASP A 71 -6.12 -18.87 14.91
CA ASP A 71 -4.88 -19.12 14.18
C ASP A 71 -4.31 -17.79 13.65
N LEU A 72 -3.46 -17.14 14.45
CA LEU A 72 -2.93 -15.80 14.13
C LEU A 72 -2.02 -15.81 12.91
N GLU A 73 -1.25 -16.86 12.67
CA GLU A 73 -0.39 -16.99 11.50
C GLU A 73 -1.25 -17.12 10.23
N ARG A 74 -2.24 -18.01 10.25
CA ARG A 74 -3.20 -18.14 9.17
C ARG A 74 -4.03 -16.88 8.98
N LEU A 75 -4.43 -16.19 10.04
CA LEU A 75 -5.17 -14.94 9.97
C LEU A 75 -4.39 -13.87 9.19
N SER A 76 -3.10 -13.69 9.51
CA SER A 76 -2.22 -12.78 8.77
C SER A 76 -2.10 -13.16 7.29
N ALA A 77 -1.90 -14.45 6.98
CA ALA A 77 -1.83 -14.93 5.60
C ALA A 77 -3.15 -14.75 4.83
N MET A 78 -4.30 -15.02 5.48
CA MET A 78 -5.63 -14.88 4.85
C MET A 78 -6.04 -13.42 4.72
N TRP A 79 -5.58 -12.53 5.61
CA TRP A 79 -5.83 -11.10 5.51
C TRP A 79 -5.31 -10.52 4.19
N ASN A 80 -4.20 -11.04 3.68
CA ASN A 80 -3.63 -10.61 2.40
C ASN A 80 -4.57 -10.83 1.20
N ARG A 81 -5.64 -11.63 1.33
CA ARG A 81 -6.64 -11.84 0.27
C ARG A 81 -7.47 -10.59 -0.03
N TRP A 82 -7.52 -9.63 0.88
CA TRP A 82 -8.10 -8.32 0.62
C TRP A 82 -7.22 -7.44 -0.29
N ALA A 83 -5.92 -7.71 -0.38
CA ALA A 83 -4.95 -6.92 -1.12
C ALA A 83 -4.36 -7.66 -2.33
N SER A 84 -4.33 -9.01 -2.31
CA SER A 84 -3.58 -9.83 -3.28
C SER A 84 -4.44 -10.92 -3.92
N CYS A 85 -4.16 -11.17 -5.20
CA CYS A 85 -4.82 -12.20 -5.99
C CYS A 85 -4.46 -13.61 -5.48
N SER A 86 -5.47 -14.49 -5.28
CA SER A 86 -5.25 -15.86 -4.83
C SER A 86 -4.57 -16.76 -5.86
N LEU A 87 -4.52 -16.35 -7.14
CA LEU A 87 -3.95 -17.16 -8.23
C LEU A 87 -2.50 -16.81 -8.54
N CYS A 88 -2.12 -15.53 -8.51
CA CYS A 88 -0.77 -15.09 -8.86
C CYS A 88 -0.02 -14.45 -7.69
N GLU A 89 -0.65 -14.34 -6.52
CA GLU A 89 -0.12 -13.78 -5.27
C GLU A 89 0.37 -12.31 -5.36
N ARG A 90 0.15 -11.66 -6.51
CA ARG A 90 0.47 -10.26 -6.70
C ARG A 90 -0.66 -9.38 -6.21
N GLU A 91 -0.32 -8.19 -5.74
CA GLU A 91 -1.28 -7.20 -5.29
C GLU A 91 -2.25 -6.77 -6.40
N TYR A 92 -3.47 -6.49 -5.99
CA TYR A 92 -4.41 -5.76 -6.84
C TYR A 92 -3.94 -4.31 -6.99
N HIS A 93 -4.26 -3.69 -8.13
CA HIS A 93 -3.85 -2.32 -8.44
C HIS A 93 -5.04 -1.43 -8.83
N GLY A 94 -4.81 -0.12 -8.80
CA GLY A 94 -5.74 0.90 -9.27
C GLY A 94 -7.15 0.78 -8.69
N ILE A 95 -8.14 0.90 -9.57
CA ILE A 95 -9.57 0.95 -9.17
C ILE A 95 -10.07 -0.35 -8.51
N VAL A 96 -9.45 -1.50 -8.81
CA VAL A 96 -9.85 -2.78 -8.20
C VAL A 96 -9.37 -2.83 -6.75
N LYS A 97 -8.12 -2.38 -6.48
CA LYS A 97 -7.58 -2.24 -5.12
C LYS A 97 -8.49 -1.33 -4.28
N CYS A 98 -8.89 -0.19 -4.82
CA CYS A 98 -9.83 0.73 -4.15
C CYS A 98 -11.21 0.09 -3.90
N ALA A 99 -11.76 -0.63 -4.87
CA ALA A 99 -13.07 -1.29 -4.71
C ALA A 99 -13.04 -2.39 -3.65
N LEU A 100 -11.95 -3.16 -3.55
CA LEU A 100 -11.74 -4.15 -2.50
C LEU A 100 -11.54 -3.49 -1.14
N GLY A 101 -10.82 -2.36 -1.06
CA GLY A 101 -10.71 -1.55 0.16
C GLY A 101 -12.07 -1.14 0.71
N TRP A 102 -12.95 -0.62 -0.14
CA TRP A 102 -14.33 -0.30 0.23
C TRP A 102 -15.15 -1.53 0.64
N ALA A 103 -14.95 -2.68 -0.02
CA ALA A 103 -15.63 -3.92 0.34
C ALA A 103 -15.15 -4.44 1.71
N CYS A 104 -13.84 -4.40 1.97
CA CYS A 104 -13.25 -4.75 3.24
C CYS A 104 -13.80 -3.87 4.37
N TRP A 105 -13.73 -2.56 4.21
CA TRP A 105 -14.27 -1.61 5.18
C TRP A 105 -15.74 -1.88 5.53
N LYS A 106 -16.59 -2.04 4.51
CA LYS A 106 -18.01 -2.36 4.72
C LYS A 106 -18.25 -3.68 5.46
N THR A 107 -17.36 -4.65 5.29
CA THR A 107 -17.44 -5.95 5.96
C THR A 107 -17.21 -5.82 7.47
N TYR A 108 -16.26 -4.95 7.88
CA TYR A 108 -15.85 -4.85 9.28
C TYR A 108 -16.32 -3.57 10.00
N LEU A 109 -16.97 -2.63 9.30
CA LEU A 109 -17.47 -1.36 9.86
C LEU A 109 -18.37 -1.54 11.10
N GLY A 110 -19.16 -2.60 11.16
CA GLY A 110 -20.07 -2.88 12.29
C GLY A 110 -19.38 -3.38 13.57
N ARG A 111 -18.08 -3.63 13.54
CA ARG A 111 -17.31 -4.06 14.71
C ARG A 111 -16.98 -2.88 15.63
N PRO A 112 -16.65 -3.10 16.91
CA PRO A 112 -16.21 -2.05 17.83
C PRO A 112 -15.04 -1.22 17.26
N GLU A 113 -14.91 0.03 17.68
CA GLU A 113 -13.80 0.91 17.22
C GLU A 113 -12.42 0.39 17.60
N THR A 114 -12.33 -0.32 18.71
CA THR A 114 -11.12 -0.97 19.21
C THR A 114 -10.89 -2.38 18.63
N ASP A 115 -11.66 -2.81 17.61
CA ASP A 115 -11.49 -4.13 17.00
C ASP A 115 -10.36 -4.11 15.96
N ASN A 116 -9.41 -5.03 16.09
CA ASN A 116 -8.25 -5.11 15.21
C ASN A 116 -8.61 -5.34 13.72
N LEU A 117 -9.66 -6.13 13.42
CA LEU A 117 -10.07 -6.35 12.02
C LEU A 117 -10.70 -5.07 11.43
N ARG A 118 -11.46 -4.31 12.23
CA ARG A 118 -11.98 -3.01 11.80
C ARG A 118 -10.82 -2.02 11.54
N HIS A 119 -9.85 -1.95 12.43
CA HIS A 119 -8.66 -1.13 12.25
C HIS A 119 -7.87 -1.53 10.99
N SER A 120 -7.59 -2.83 10.81
CA SER A 120 -6.91 -3.31 9.61
C SER A 120 -7.70 -3.04 8.32
N ALA A 121 -9.05 -3.01 8.37
CA ALA A 121 -9.87 -2.66 7.22
C ALA A 121 -9.75 -1.18 6.84
N MET A 122 -9.49 -0.27 7.80
CA MET A 122 -9.17 1.14 7.52
C MET A 122 -7.87 1.25 6.73
N THR A 123 -6.83 0.47 7.11
CA THR A 123 -5.56 0.42 6.38
C THR A 123 -5.76 -0.04 4.93
N ILE A 124 -6.50 -1.13 4.70
CA ILE A 124 -6.80 -1.62 3.33
C ILE A 124 -7.56 -0.57 2.52
N LEU A 125 -8.53 0.14 3.13
CA LEU A 125 -9.25 1.22 2.47
C LEU A 125 -8.33 2.40 2.15
N GLY A 126 -7.50 2.85 3.10
CA GLY A 126 -6.55 3.96 2.92
C GLY A 126 -5.59 3.71 1.76
N VAL A 127 -4.99 2.50 1.73
CA VAL A 127 -4.10 2.08 0.62
C VAL A 127 -4.86 1.99 -0.70
N GLY A 128 -6.12 1.55 -0.69
CA GLY A 128 -6.98 1.52 -1.87
C GLY A 128 -7.32 2.91 -2.42
N LEU A 129 -7.58 3.88 -1.55
CA LEU A 129 -7.85 5.27 -1.91
C LEU A 129 -6.60 5.93 -2.50
N ASN A 130 -5.43 5.69 -1.91
CA ASN A 130 -4.15 6.15 -2.45
C ASN A 130 -3.91 5.64 -3.88
N ALA A 131 -4.21 4.37 -4.15
CA ALA A 131 -4.02 3.75 -5.47
C ALA A 131 -4.84 4.41 -6.62
N VAL A 132 -5.79 5.27 -6.29
CA VAL A 132 -6.63 6.03 -7.25
C VAL A 132 -6.56 7.54 -7.02
N ASN A 133 -5.58 8.03 -6.27
CA ASN A 133 -5.31 9.44 -5.96
C ASN A 133 -6.50 10.16 -5.28
N ARG A 134 -7.28 9.46 -4.43
CA ARG A 134 -8.37 10.04 -3.63
C ARG A 134 -7.84 10.46 -2.25
N HIS A 135 -6.90 11.40 -2.27
CA HIS A 135 -6.11 11.75 -1.08
C HIS A 135 -6.92 12.46 0.02
N GLU A 136 -7.95 13.25 -0.33
CA GLU A 136 -8.83 13.88 0.66
C GLU A 136 -9.59 12.82 1.48
N GLU A 137 -10.17 11.83 0.81
CA GLU A 137 -10.88 10.74 1.50
C GLU A 137 -9.91 9.81 2.23
N GLN A 138 -8.71 9.62 1.70
CA GLN A 138 -7.64 8.89 2.38
C GLN A 138 -7.26 9.59 3.69
N LEU A 139 -7.15 10.92 3.70
CA LEU A 139 -6.82 11.70 4.89
C LEU A 139 -7.85 11.48 5.99
N GLU A 140 -9.15 11.56 5.68
CA GLU A 140 -10.22 11.30 6.64
C GLU A 140 -10.13 9.91 7.28
N ILE A 141 -9.79 8.89 6.49
CA ILE A 141 -9.60 7.52 6.99
C ILE A 141 -8.37 7.41 7.88
N LEU A 142 -7.25 8.02 7.50
CA LEU A 142 -6.00 7.96 8.27
C LEU A 142 -6.12 8.74 9.59
N GLU A 143 -6.78 9.89 9.59
CA GLU A 143 -7.06 10.66 10.83
C GLU A 143 -7.95 9.86 11.80
N ALA A 144 -8.99 9.20 11.28
CA ALA A 144 -9.83 8.32 12.08
C ALA A 144 -9.06 7.07 12.57
N GLN A 145 -8.08 6.58 11.79
CA GLN A 145 -7.24 5.46 12.16
C GLN A 145 -6.30 5.83 13.32
N VAL A 146 -5.64 7.00 13.26
CA VAL A 146 -4.80 7.51 14.34
C VAL A 146 -5.61 7.64 15.63
N ALA A 147 -6.83 8.22 15.58
CA ALA A 147 -7.69 8.33 16.74
C ALA A 147 -8.10 6.96 17.32
N ALA A 148 -8.32 5.95 16.46
CA ALA A 148 -8.61 4.59 16.90
C ALA A 148 -7.38 3.92 17.55
N GLU A 149 -6.18 4.17 17.05
CA GLU A 149 -4.92 3.66 17.62
C GLU A 149 -4.68 4.21 19.03
N GLU A 150 -4.95 5.50 19.26
CA GLU A 150 -4.89 6.09 20.59
C GLU A 150 -5.88 5.43 21.57
N LEU A 151 -7.12 5.16 21.13
CA LEU A 151 -8.13 4.45 21.93
C LEU A 151 -7.77 2.99 22.22
N MET A 152 -7.00 2.36 21.33
CA MET A 152 -6.56 0.98 21.46
C MET A 152 -5.28 0.84 22.28
N GLU A 153 -4.69 1.95 22.71
CA GLU A 153 -3.38 1.99 23.40
C GLU A 153 -2.33 1.17 22.65
N LYS A 154 -2.30 1.35 21.29
CA LYS A 154 -1.36 0.65 20.41
C LYS A 154 0.08 0.97 20.79
N GLU A 155 0.96 -0.03 20.61
CA GLU A 155 2.39 0.17 20.74
C GLU A 155 2.88 1.23 19.74
N GLU A 156 3.88 2.02 20.15
CA GLU A 156 4.42 3.09 19.30
C GLU A 156 4.88 2.59 17.92
N GLU A 157 5.41 1.37 17.85
CA GLU A 157 5.81 0.73 16.60
C GLU A 157 4.65 0.55 15.61
N ASP A 158 3.48 0.11 16.10
CA ASP A 158 2.29 -0.10 15.26
C ASP A 158 1.79 1.23 14.66
N ILE A 159 1.90 2.33 15.42
CA ILE A 159 1.46 3.66 15.01
C ILE A 159 2.34 4.23 13.88
N LEU A 160 3.63 3.87 13.81
CA LEU A 160 4.54 4.36 12.78
C LEU A 160 4.08 4.04 11.35
N VAL A 161 3.42 2.89 11.15
CA VAL A 161 2.87 2.50 9.84
C VAL A 161 1.78 3.49 9.40
N THR A 162 0.86 3.83 10.30
CA THR A 162 -0.23 4.79 10.02
C THR A 162 0.33 6.19 9.77
N GLN A 163 1.30 6.62 10.58
CA GLN A 163 1.97 7.92 10.41
C GLN A 163 2.74 7.99 9.09
N SER A 164 3.39 6.92 8.65
CA SER A 164 4.06 6.86 7.34
C SER A 164 3.04 6.98 6.19
N ASN A 165 1.90 6.29 6.28
CA ASN A 165 0.82 6.41 5.31
C ASN A 165 0.21 7.82 5.29
N LEU A 166 0.09 8.47 6.46
CA LEU A 166 -0.38 9.85 6.55
C LEU A 166 0.60 10.83 5.90
N ALA A 167 1.91 10.62 6.05
CA ALA A 167 2.91 11.43 5.37
C ALA A 167 2.81 11.30 3.83
N LEU A 168 2.63 10.08 3.31
CA LEU A 168 2.37 9.86 1.87
C LEU A 168 1.07 10.52 1.40
N CYS A 169 0.04 10.55 2.24
CA CYS A 169 -1.21 11.26 1.94
C CYS A 169 -0.98 12.78 1.85
N TYR A 170 -0.23 13.37 2.77
CA TYR A 170 0.16 14.79 2.69
C TYR A 170 0.96 15.10 1.42
N GLU A 171 1.84 14.19 1.00
CA GLU A 171 2.56 14.34 -0.27
C GLU A 171 1.60 14.39 -1.46
N GLY A 172 0.64 13.46 -1.53
CA GLY A 172 -0.39 13.44 -2.56
C GLY A 172 -1.28 14.68 -2.60
N LEU A 173 -1.50 15.33 -1.44
CA LEU A 173 -2.21 16.60 -1.30
C LEU A 173 -1.34 17.84 -1.59
N GLY A 174 -0.06 17.65 -1.92
CA GLY A 174 0.90 18.74 -2.12
C GLY A 174 1.39 19.43 -0.84
N ARG A 175 1.05 18.89 0.34
CA ARG A 175 1.44 19.38 1.67
C ARG A 175 2.86 18.90 2.02
N ARG A 176 3.84 19.25 1.17
CA ARG A 176 5.20 18.66 1.17
C ARG A 176 5.96 18.84 2.48
N GLU A 177 5.89 20.03 3.09
CA GLU A 177 6.61 20.29 4.35
C GLU A 177 6.06 19.47 5.52
N GLU A 178 4.75 19.20 5.51
CA GLU A 178 4.12 18.35 6.53
C GLU A 178 4.49 16.89 6.30
N ALA A 179 4.53 16.43 5.06
CA ALA A 179 5.00 15.10 4.70
C ALA A 179 6.47 14.87 5.14
N ILE A 180 7.36 15.80 4.84
CA ILE A 180 8.77 15.74 5.24
C ILE A 180 8.91 15.69 6.76
N ARG A 181 8.22 16.57 7.49
CA ARG A 181 8.28 16.58 8.97
C ARG A 181 7.82 15.25 9.55
N LEU A 182 6.72 14.70 9.05
CA LEU A 182 6.16 13.46 9.56
C LEU A 182 7.07 12.26 9.22
N HIS A 183 7.61 12.17 8.00
CA HIS A 183 8.59 11.13 7.65
C HIS A 183 9.88 11.24 8.48
N HIS A 184 10.35 12.44 8.78
CA HIS A 184 11.49 12.64 9.69
C HIS A 184 11.19 12.08 11.09
N GLN A 185 10.01 12.36 11.62
CA GLN A 185 9.59 11.85 12.91
C GLN A 185 9.50 10.33 12.91
N VAL A 186 8.83 9.74 11.93
CA VAL A 186 8.69 8.27 11.79
C VAL A 186 10.07 7.60 11.71
N TYR A 187 10.99 8.13 10.91
CA TYR A 187 12.36 7.61 10.85
C TYR A 187 13.10 7.74 12.19
N ALA A 188 13.03 8.89 12.84
CA ALA A 188 13.68 9.12 14.13
C ALA A 188 13.11 8.19 15.22
N ASP A 189 11.79 8.00 15.26
CA ASP A 189 11.13 7.11 16.20
C ASP A 189 11.46 5.64 15.94
N SER A 190 11.56 5.21 14.68
CA SER A 190 11.98 3.84 14.34
C SER A 190 13.40 3.53 14.83
N VAL A 191 14.32 4.51 14.72
CA VAL A 191 15.69 4.39 15.27
C VAL A 191 15.64 4.35 16.81
N ARG A 192 14.87 5.24 17.44
CA ARG A 192 14.73 5.31 18.91
C ARG A 192 14.17 4.03 19.50
N LEU A 193 13.19 3.43 18.83
CA LEU A 193 12.55 2.16 19.23
C LEU A 193 13.43 0.94 18.96
N GLY A 194 14.53 1.11 18.21
CA GLY A 194 15.43 0.02 17.88
C GLY A 194 14.83 -1.02 16.94
N LEU A 195 13.98 -0.59 16.00
CA LEU A 195 13.38 -1.48 15.03
C LEU A 195 14.43 -2.16 14.15
N ALA A 196 14.05 -3.26 13.51
CA ALA A 196 14.92 -3.97 12.58
C ALA A 196 15.47 -3.02 11.49
N SER A 197 16.74 -3.20 11.10
CA SER A 197 17.40 -2.35 10.09
C SER A 197 16.60 -2.27 8.78
N SER A 198 15.96 -3.37 8.35
CA SER A 198 15.09 -3.40 7.17
C SER A 198 13.94 -2.38 7.27
N THR A 199 13.18 -2.43 8.36
CA THR A 199 12.06 -1.52 8.61
C THR A 199 12.50 -0.07 8.73
N THR A 200 13.58 0.18 9.50
CA THR A 200 14.12 1.53 9.69
C THR A 200 14.61 2.13 8.36
N LEU A 201 15.26 1.32 7.51
CA LEU A 201 15.73 1.76 6.19
C LEU A 201 14.60 1.97 5.18
N GLU A 202 13.46 1.26 5.31
CA GLU A 202 12.26 1.56 4.53
C GLU A 202 11.68 2.93 4.89
N TYR A 203 11.61 3.29 6.17
CA TYR A 203 11.20 4.63 6.59
C TYR A 203 12.19 5.71 6.14
N ALA A 204 13.50 5.43 6.21
CA ALA A 204 14.53 6.32 5.69
C ALA A 204 14.41 6.53 4.17
N LEU A 205 14.10 5.47 3.41
CA LEU A 205 13.83 5.55 1.97
C LEU A 205 12.62 6.44 1.67
N SER A 206 11.52 6.28 2.41
CA SER A 206 10.32 7.12 2.26
C SER A 206 10.64 8.60 2.51
N LEU A 207 11.39 8.91 3.58
CA LEU A 207 11.89 10.26 3.84
C LEU A 207 12.73 10.80 2.68
N CYS A 208 13.73 10.06 2.22
CA CYS A 208 14.61 10.51 1.14
C CYS A 208 13.84 10.75 -0.17
N ALA A 209 12.89 9.87 -0.51
CA ALA A 209 12.04 10.03 -1.69
C ALA A 209 11.19 11.31 -1.61
N THR A 210 10.56 11.57 -0.46
CA THR A 210 9.75 12.78 -0.22
C THR A 210 10.59 14.04 -0.30
N VAL A 211 11.82 14.03 0.26
CA VAL A 211 12.77 15.16 0.19
C VAL A 211 13.20 15.43 -1.27
N VAL A 212 13.46 14.38 -2.07
CA VAL A 212 13.75 14.50 -3.51
C VAL A 212 12.53 15.05 -4.26
N TYR A 213 11.34 14.53 -3.99
CA TYR A 213 10.09 14.99 -4.61
C TYR A 213 9.78 16.47 -4.29
N ALA A 214 10.22 16.94 -3.12
CA ALA A 214 10.11 18.36 -2.72
C ALA A 214 11.18 19.27 -3.39
N GLY A 215 12.09 18.72 -4.18
CA GLY A 215 13.18 19.48 -4.82
C GLY A 215 14.36 19.81 -3.90
N ARG A 216 14.42 19.21 -2.69
CA ARG A 216 15.48 19.46 -1.69
C ARG A 216 16.67 18.52 -1.91
N TYR A 217 17.22 18.53 -3.13
CA TYR A 217 18.21 17.55 -3.61
C TYR A 217 19.50 17.49 -2.81
N THR A 218 20.02 18.63 -2.36
CA THR A 218 21.24 18.71 -1.53
C THR A 218 21.05 18.00 -0.19
N GLU A 219 19.89 18.17 0.43
CA GLU A 219 19.53 17.49 1.67
C GLU A 219 19.36 15.99 1.46
N ALA A 220 18.62 15.58 0.42
CA ALA A 220 18.45 14.18 0.05
C ALA A 220 19.81 13.49 -0.18
N LYS A 221 20.72 14.13 -0.93
CA LYS A 221 22.07 13.66 -1.17
C LYS A 221 22.83 13.43 0.15
N SER A 222 22.75 14.39 1.09
CA SER A 222 23.42 14.29 2.38
C SER A 222 22.90 13.13 3.23
N LEU A 223 21.57 12.92 3.24
CA LEU A 223 20.93 11.79 3.94
C LEU A 223 21.35 10.46 3.32
N LEU A 224 21.23 10.32 2.00
CA LEU A 224 21.53 9.10 1.26
C LEU A 224 23.00 8.69 1.35
N CYS A 225 23.95 9.65 1.36
CA CYS A 225 25.37 9.37 1.59
C CYS A 225 25.63 8.66 2.94
N LYS A 226 24.82 8.95 3.97
CA LYS A 226 24.93 8.30 5.29
C LYS A 226 24.26 6.94 5.33
N LEU A 227 23.10 6.80 4.67
CA LEU A 227 22.27 5.60 4.71
C LEU A 227 22.79 4.46 3.82
N LEU A 228 23.35 4.77 2.64
CA LEU A 228 23.78 3.76 1.68
C LEU A 228 24.82 2.77 2.20
N PRO A 229 25.90 3.18 2.94
CA PRO A 229 26.84 2.23 3.53
C PRO A 229 26.18 1.28 4.54
N GLU A 230 25.26 1.79 5.35
CA GLU A 230 24.49 1.03 6.33
C GLU A 230 23.55 0.03 5.62
N ALA A 231 22.74 0.50 4.69
CA ALA A 231 21.83 -0.33 3.92
C ALA A 231 22.56 -1.46 3.17
N ARG A 232 23.74 -1.17 2.59
CA ARG A 232 24.58 -2.18 1.93
C ARG A 232 25.07 -3.26 2.90
N ARG A 233 25.46 -2.86 4.11
CA ARG A 233 25.96 -3.78 5.13
C ARG A 233 24.85 -4.68 5.69
N ASP A 234 23.70 -4.10 5.98
CA ASP A 234 22.64 -4.75 6.76
C ASP A 234 21.65 -5.53 5.89
N LEU A 235 21.37 -5.04 4.68
CA LEU A 235 20.40 -5.66 3.74
C LEU A 235 21.11 -6.42 2.60
N GLY A 236 22.30 -5.98 2.20
CA GLY A 236 22.99 -6.51 1.03
C GLY A 236 22.65 -5.78 -0.28
N VAL A 237 23.38 -6.13 -1.37
CA VAL A 237 23.30 -5.41 -2.64
C VAL A 237 22.11 -5.78 -3.52
N GLU A 238 21.49 -6.93 -3.27
CA GLU A 238 20.34 -7.46 -4.01
C GLU A 238 18.99 -7.10 -3.37
N ASP A 239 19.01 -6.46 -2.19
CA ASP A 239 17.80 -6.04 -1.49
C ASP A 239 17.11 -4.88 -2.21
N ASP A 240 15.78 -4.95 -2.31
CA ASP A 240 14.97 -3.95 -3.01
C ASP A 240 15.10 -2.55 -2.39
N THR A 241 15.12 -2.45 -1.06
CA THR A 241 15.26 -1.18 -0.34
C THR A 241 16.62 -0.54 -0.63
N TYR A 242 17.70 -1.35 -0.62
CA TYR A 242 19.03 -0.85 -1.00
C TYR A 242 19.09 -0.37 -2.45
N ILE A 243 18.50 -1.13 -3.39
CA ILE A 243 18.44 -0.77 -4.81
C ILE A 243 17.66 0.55 -4.98
N ARG A 244 16.54 0.71 -4.30
CA ARG A 244 15.72 1.92 -4.34
C ARG A 244 16.42 3.13 -3.72
N LEU A 245 17.13 2.98 -2.59
CA LEU A 245 17.96 4.04 -2.01
C LEU A 245 19.04 4.50 -2.99
N ARG A 246 19.69 3.58 -3.71
CA ARG A 246 20.66 3.92 -4.74
C ARG A 246 20.04 4.67 -5.92
N ALA A 247 18.85 4.26 -6.36
CA ALA A 247 18.13 4.93 -7.43
C ALA A 247 17.76 6.36 -7.03
N THR A 248 17.25 6.54 -5.80
CA THR A 248 16.91 7.86 -5.24
C THR A 248 18.17 8.75 -5.10
N TYR A 249 19.31 8.17 -4.74
CA TYR A 249 20.58 8.90 -4.70
C TYR A 249 21.02 9.36 -6.11
N GLY A 250 20.92 8.46 -7.10
CA GLY A 250 21.20 8.81 -8.50
C GLY A 250 20.33 9.96 -9.00
N GLN A 251 19.04 9.95 -8.69
CA GLN A 251 18.13 11.03 -9.02
C GLN A 251 18.55 12.34 -8.34
N ALA A 252 18.82 12.33 -7.04
CA ALA A 252 19.28 13.53 -6.31
C ALA A 252 20.57 14.12 -6.88
N LEU A 253 21.51 13.28 -7.37
CA LEU A 253 22.74 13.74 -8.02
C LEU A 253 22.46 14.43 -9.35
N LEU A 254 21.65 13.83 -10.20
CA LEU A 254 21.32 14.39 -11.52
C LEU A 254 20.69 15.77 -11.40
N GLU A 255 19.72 15.91 -10.52
CA GLU A 255 19.01 17.16 -10.29
C GLU A 255 19.90 18.24 -9.61
N CYS A 256 20.82 17.84 -8.72
CA CYS A 256 21.81 18.77 -8.17
C CYS A 256 22.75 19.34 -9.24
N ASP A 257 23.17 18.51 -10.21
CA ASP A 257 24.09 18.95 -11.27
C ASP A 257 23.39 19.83 -12.30
N GLU A 258 22.11 19.62 -12.58
CA GLU A 258 21.30 20.47 -13.43
C GLU A 258 21.04 21.83 -12.77
N ALA A 259 20.63 21.86 -11.50
CA ALA A 259 20.41 23.10 -10.75
C ALA A 259 21.67 23.97 -10.70
N SER A 260 22.87 23.35 -10.55
CA SER A 260 24.14 24.10 -10.56
C SER A 260 24.54 24.66 -11.94
N ARG A 261 23.99 24.14 -13.04
CA ARG A 261 24.20 24.67 -14.40
C ARG A 261 23.30 25.84 -14.72
N ASP A 262 22.07 25.84 -14.21
CA ASP A 262 21.11 26.93 -14.43
C ASP A 262 21.47 28.18 -13.62
N ASP A 263 22.16 28.04 -12.47
CA ASP A 263 22.68 29.15 -11.66
C ASP A 263 23.90 29.85 -12.30
N VAL A 264 24.47 29.33 -13.39
CA VAL A 264 25.67 29.87 -14.06
C VAL A 264 25.33 30.63 -15.37
N VAL A 265 24.06 30.72 -15.74
CA VAL A 265 23.53 31.49 -16.87
C VAL A 265 22.84 32.76 -16.38
#